data_c4123cdcf33a787f173498d203855da3
#
_entry.id   c4123cdcf33a787f173498d203855da3
#
_cell.length_a   1.000
_cell.length_b   1.000
_cell.length_c   1.000
_cell.angle_alpha   90.00
_cell.angle_beta   90.00
_cell.angle_gamma   90.00
#
_symmetry.space_group_name_H-M   'P 1'
#
loop_
_entity.id
_entity.type
_entity.pdbx_description
1 polymer ?
#
loop_
_entity_poly.entity_id
_entity_poly.type
_entity_poly.pdbx_seq_one_letter_code
_entity_poly.pdbx_strand_id
1 'polypeptide(L)'
;MKKIITLVSCLISFSCLFSRGWKGDDTIAFRDSLMRKVEHLPADTSRLSVLLDAAYLHQNPPYNVFFAKCLYEEARKQQNIYYENLGAYYLAVCYDKKHDLDSITLWVDELQELASKIGKYDYYLEQKAAISRVLASKKMNEKAAFVAKEVLKEAQERKSNNGIVAAYNSLGCTYAAFNRSDEALAALLKGYRACKKTTKLSLRIDILSRLSSRYADIVSGLPSKDPDRVKRDSVLFYLEKMEGLLKEVLSKEPKTVNNWRDVMVDCQTRYVRYYMHHKDYSKTAEFLEKAKNLLTPEVDSVYWLNIQLMELQYYARIQEYDKGIALIDQVAPFVERGH
;
A
#
# COMPACT_ATOMS: atom_id res chain seq x y z
N MET A 1 -16.92 -0.67 31.73
CA MET A 1 -17.55 -0.98 30.45
C MET A 1 -18.01 0.27 29.68
N LYS A 2 -18.90 1.15 30.20
CA LYS A 2 -19.32 2.37 29.44
C LYS A 2 -18.16 3.25 28.97
N LYS A 3 -17.16 3.54 29.80
CA LYS A 3 -15.96 4.33 29.42
C LYS A 3 -15.16 3.69 28.28
N ILE A 4 -15.03 2.36 28.26
CA ILE A 4 -14.31 1.62 27.20
C ILE A 4 -15.07 1.71 25.87
N ILE A 5 -16.41 1.55 25.90
CA ILE A 5 -17.26 1.62 24.69
C ILE A 5 -17.24 3.04 24.11
N THR A 6 -17.31 4.07 24.95
CA THR A 6 -17.27 5.47 24.50
C THR A 6 -15.89 5.83 23.90
N LEU A 7 -14.80 5.40 24.51
CA LEU A 7 -13.45 5.65 24.00
C LEU A 7 -13.18 4.89 22.68
N VAL A 8 -13.61 3.63 22.58
CA VAL A 8 -13.49 2.86 21.34
C VAL A 8 -14.33 3.50 20.23
N SER A 9 -15.51 4.03 20.51
CA SER A 9 -16.33 4.76 19.53
C SER A 9 -15.69 6.09 19.12
N CYS A 10 -15.07 6.82 20.05
CA CYS A 10 -14.30 8.02 19.75
C CYS A 10 -13.06 7.71 18.91
N LEU A 11 -12.29 6.67 19.24
CA LEU A 11 -11.09 6.28 18.52
C LEU A 11 -11.36 5.82 17.08
N ILE A 12 -12.49 5.17 16.82
CA ILE A 12 -12.92 4.79 15.46
C ILE A 12 -13.25 6.02 14.61
N SER A 13 -13.82 7.06 15.20
CA SER A 13 -14.12 8.33 14.51
C SER A 13 -12.86 9.14 14.20
N PHE A 14 -11.79 8.94 14.97
CA PHE A 14 -10.54 9.69 14.88
C PHE A 14 -9.55 9.16 13.85
N SER A 15 -9.65 7.89 13.43
CA SER A 15 -8.73 7.29 12.44
C SER A 15 -8.75 8.00 11.07
N CYS A 16 -9.73 8.85 10.81
CA CYS A 16 -9.83 9.67 9.59
C CYS A 16 -9.10 11.02 9.66
N LEU A 17 -8.57 11.44 10.82
CA LEU A 17 -8.03 12.79 11.02
C LEU A 17 -6.51 12.86 11.17
N PHE A 18 -5.82 11.73 11.28
CA PHE A 18 -4.38 11.71 11.59
C PHE A 18 -3.48 11.51 10.36
N SER A 19 -3.34 12.54 9.54
CA SER A 19 -2.28 12.61 8.53
C SER A 19 -1.23 13.72 8.81
N ARG A 20 -1.09 14.16 10.07
CA ARG A 20 -0.15 15.23 10.42
C ARG A 20 0.69 14.86 11.63
N GLY A 21 1.96 14.52 11.41
CA GLY A 21 2.89 14.29 12.50
C GLY A 21 4.34 14.05 12.13
N TRP A 22 4.91 14.85 11.21
CA TRP A 22 6.37 14.96 11.10
C TRP A 22 6.79 16.37 11.52
N LYS A 23 7.77 16.47 12.43
CA LYS A 23 8.36 17.78 12.81
C LYS A 23 9.13 18.29 11.59
N GLY A 24 8.73 19.44 11.04
CA GLY A 24 9.19 19.95 9.75
C GLY A 24 10.71 20.21 9.63
N ASP A 25 11.42 20.41 10.75
CA ASP A 25 12.83 20.82 10.72
C ASP A 25 13.79 19.68 10.35
N ASP A 26 13.58 18.46 10.86
CA ASP A 26 14.44 17.29 10.55
C ASP A 26 14.28 16.84 9.10
N THR A 27 13.11 17.04 8.53
CA THR A 27 12.80 16.68 7.14
C THR A 27 13.49 17.59 6.15
N ILE A 28 13.53 18.89 6.41
CA ILE A 28 14.21 19.88 5.56
C ILE A 28 15.71 19.62 5.57
N ALA A 29 16.31 19.40 6.75
CA ALA A 29 17.74 19.14 6.89
C ALA A 29 18.19 17.88 6.12
N PHE A 30 17.41 16.80 6.17
CA PHE A 30 17.69 15.58 5.40
C PHE A 30 17.62 15.83 3.88
N ARG A 31 16.55 16.47 3.40
CA ARG A 31 16.38 16.82 2.00
C ARG A 31 17.56 17.64 1.50
N ASP A 32 17.92 18.70 2.23
CA ASP A 32 18.97 19.64 1.85
C ASP A 32 20.36 18.99 1.91
N SER A 33 20.58 18.05 2.85
CA SER A 33 21.80 17.25 2.92
C SER A 33 21.95 16.33 1.70
N LEU A 34 20.86 15.67 1.28
CA LEU A 34 20.88 14.81 0.10
C LEU A 34 21.06 15.62 -1.18
N MET A 35 20.37 16.75 -1.32
CA MET A 35 20.51 17.62 -2.50
C MET A 35 21.92 18.19 -2.63
N ARG A 36 22.57 18.60 -1.54
CA ARG A 36 24.00 18.99 -1.57
C ARG A 36 24.90 17.88 -2.11
N LYS A 37 24.66 16.61 -1.70
CA LYS A 37 25.42 15.47 -2.26
C LYS A 37 25.17 15.32 -3.76
N VAL A 38 23.92 15.45 -4.19
CA VAL A 38 23.53 15.38 -5.61
C VAL A 38 24.22 16.49 -6.44
N GLU A 39 24.28 17.71 -5.92
CA GLU A 39 24.91 18.86 -6.59
C GLU A 39 26.42 18.68 -6.80
N HIS A 40 27.10 17.98 -5.89
CA HIS A 40 28.53 17.67 -6.02
C HIS A 40 28.83 16.52 -7.02
N LEU A 41 27.83 15.79 -7.49
CA LEU A 41 28.00 14.74 -8.49
C LEU A 41 28.06 15.35 -9.90
N PRO A 42 28.78 14.70 -10.84
CA PRO A 42 28.72 15.07 -12.25
C PRO A 42 27.27 15.06 -12.77
N ALA A 43 26.99 15.94 -13.75
CA ALA A 43 25.68 15.97 -14.40
C ALA A 43 25.57 14.82 -15.43
N ASP A 44 25.60 13.59 -14.93
CA ASP A 44 25.50 12.35 -15.70
C ASP A 44 24.59 11.33 -15.02
N THR A 45 24.66 10.07 -15.44
CA THR A 45 23.86 8.98 -14.87
C THR A 45 24.12 8.71 -13.39
N SER A 46 25.27 9.14 -12.83
CA SER A 46 25.53 8.97 -11.38
C SER A 46 24.60 9.84 -10.55
N ARG A 47 24.40 11.10 -10.96
CA ARG A 47 23.42 12.02 -10.34
C ARG A 47 22.01 11.49 -10.48
N LEU A 48 21.61 11.00 -11.66
CA LEU A 48 20.29 10.43 -11.92
C LEU A 48 20.04 9.17 -11.08
N SER A 49 21.06 8.33 -10.89
CA SER A 49 20.94 7.12 -10.07
C SER A 49 20.67 7.44 -8.59
N VAL A 50 21.34 8.46 -8.04
CA VAL A 50 21.12 8.89 -6.64
C VAL A 50 19.72 9.48 -6.49
N LEU A 51 19.24 10.28 -7.44
CA LEU A 51 17.88 10.82 -7.43
C LEU A 51 16.82 9.71 -7.59
N LEU A 52 17.10 8.69 -8.41
CA LEU A 52 16.24 7.52 -8.55
C LEU A 52 16.14 6.73 -7.24
N ASP A 53 17.27 6.47 -6.59
CA ASP A 53 17.29 5.80 -5.28
C ASP A 53 16.49 6.62 -4.25
N ALA A 54 16.63 7.94 -4.25
CA ALA A 54 15.88 8.82 -3.36
C ALA A 54 14.37 8.79 -3.66
N ALA A 55 13.97 8.87 -4.93
CA ALA A 55 12.57 8.78 -5.33
C ALA A 55 11.96 7.41 -4.99
N TYR A 56 12.73 6.33 -5.12
CA TYR A 56 12.31 4.97 -4.79
C TYR A 56 12.20 4.75 -3.28
N LEU A 57 13.20 5.18 -2.50
CA LEU A 57 13.25 4.96 -1.05
C LEU A 57 12.29 5.87 -0.26
N HIS A 58 11.94 7.03 -0.81
CA HIS A 58 11.11 8.04 -0.14
C HIS A 58 9.79 8.28 -0.87
N GLN A 59 9.06 7.20 -1.19
CA GLN A 59 7.74 7.26 -1.84
C GLN A 59 6.61 7.75 -0.92
N ASN A 60 6.87 7.95 0.35
CA ASN A 60 5.90 8.45 1.33
C ASN A 60 6.15 9.94 1.65
N PRO A 61 5.14 10.69 2.10
CA PRO A 61 5.34 12.06 2.58
C PRO A 61 6.44 12.10 3.65
N PRO A 62 7.19 13.21 3.76
CA PRO A 62 6.97 14.48 3.05
C PRO A 62 7.73 14.60 1.72
N TYR A 63 8.58 13.63 1.36
CA TYR A 63 9.51 13.77 0.24
C TYR A 63 9.03 13.18 -1.08
N ASN A 64 7.95 12.41 -1.05
CA ASN A 64 7.51 11.58 -2.17
C ASN A 64 7.46 12.30 -3.53
N VAL A 65 6.87 13.50 -3.57
CA VAL A 65 6.81 14.29 -4.81
C VAL A 65 8.13 14.98 -5.11
N PHE A 66 8.85 15.43 -4.08
CA PHE A 66 10.06 16.24 -4.24
C PHE A 66 11.17 15.50 -5.02
N PHE A 67 11.58 14.33 -4.56
CA PHE A 67 12.66 13.57 -5.21
C PHE A 67 12.26 13.03 -6.60
N ALA A 68 11.00 12.62 -6.76
CA ALA A 68 10.48 12.20 -8.05
C ALA A 68 10.52 13.35 -9.08
N LYS A 69 10.20 14.59 -8.63
CA LYS A 69 10.27 15.79 -9.45
C LYS A 69 11.71 16.15 -9.80
N CYS A 70 12.63 16.11 -8.83
CA CYS A 70 14.06 16.34 -9.06
C CYS A 70 14.62 15.35 -10.08
N LEU A 71 14.26 14.06 -9.98
CA LEU A 71 14.68 13.05 -10.95
C LEU A 71 14.17 13.36 -12.35
N TYR A 72 12.88 13.67 -12.49
CA TYR A 72 12.24 13.97 -13.76
C TYR A 72 12.89 15.19 -14.43
N GLU A 73 13.05 16.30 -13.70
CA GLU A 73 13.62 17.54 -14.20
C GLU A 73 15.10 17.40 -14.58
N GLU A 74 15.90 16.71 -13.77
CA GLU A 74 17.32 16.49 -14.06
C GLU A 74 17.51 15.55 -15.27
N ALA A 75 16.71 14.48 -15.36
CA ALA A 75 16.72 13.57 -16.49
C ALA A 75 16.36 14.28 -17.81
N ARG A 76 15.39 15.19 -17.76
CA ARG A 76 14.98 16.01 -18.89
C ARG A 76 16.08 16.97 -19.34
N LYS A 77 16.76 17.63 -18.38
CA LYS A 77 17.94 18.49 -18.69
C LYS A 77 19.05 17.71 -19.36
N GLN A 78 19.31 16.48 -18.92
CA GLN A 78 20.33 15.59 -19.49
C GLN A 78 19.85 14.85 -20.76
N GLN A 79 18.61 15.07 -21.21
CA GLN A 79 17.98 14.37 -22.34
C GLN A 79 18.00 12.83 -22.17
N ASN A 80 17.94 12.35 -20.93
CA ASN A 80 17.93 10.92 -20.61
C ASN A 80 16.50 10.41 -20.47
N ILE A 81 15.91 10.01 -21.58
CA ILE A 81 14.51 9.58 -21.68
C ILE A 81 14.16 8.38 -20.75
N TYR A 82 15.15 7.52 -20.44
CA TYR A 82 14.92 6.38 -19.55
C TYR A 82 14.67 6.84 -18.11
N TYR A 83 15.51 7.74 -17.58
CA TYR A 83 15.34 8.30 -16.24
C TYR A 83 14.18 9.30 -16.18
N GLU A 84 13.89 10.00 -17.27
CA GLU A 84 12.68 10.85 -17.40
C GLU A 84 11.41 10.02 -17.23
N ASN A 85 11.32 8.86 -17.90
CA ASN A 85 10.20 7.93 -17.75
C ASN A 85 10.07 7.38 -16.32
N LEU A 86 11.19 7.11 -15.64
CA LEU A 86 11.16 6.69 -14.22
C LEU A 86 10.70 7.84 -13.31
N GLY A 87 11.14 9.06 -13.54
CA GLY A 87 10.68 10.23 -12.79
C GLY A 87 9.18 10.46 -12.93
N ALA A 88 8.66 10.43 -14.15
CA ALA A 88 7.23 10.52 -14.42
C ALA A 88 6.43 9.38 -13.75
N TYR A 89 6.97 8.14 -13.78
CA TYR A 89 6.36 7.00 -13.09
C TYR A 89 6.24 7.22 -11.58
N TYR A 90 7.31 7.68 -10.91
CA TYR A 90 7.25 7.93 -9.46
C TYR A 90 6.36 9.11 -9.11
N LEU A 91 6.26 10.14 -9.95
CA LEU A 91 5.29 11.22 -9.78
C LEU A 91 3.85 10.69 -9.85
N ALA A 92 3.53 9.86 -10.86
CA ALA A 92 2.22 9.23 -10.95
C ALA A 92 1.92 8.35 -9.71
N VAL A 93 2.88 7.57 -9.21
CA VAL A 93 2.74 6.77 -7.97
C VAL A 93 2.43 7.67 -6.77
N CYS A 94 3.12 8.80 -6.64
CA CYS A 94 2.88 9.73 -5.53
C CYS A 94 1.47 10.32 -5.56
N TYR A 95 0.96 10.65 -6.73
CA TYR A 95 -0.38 11.20 -6.89
C TYR A 95 -1.49 10.13 -6.81
N ASP A 96 -1.21 8.87 -7.21
CA ASP A 96 -2.10 7.72 -6.91
C ASP A 96 -2.31 7.58 -5.39
N LYS A 97 -1.23 7.60 -4.60
CA LYS A 97 -1.30 7.54 -3.14
C LYS A 97 -2.09 8.71 -2.51
N LYS A 98 -2.10 9.87 -3.16
CA LYS A 98 -2.87 11.06 -2.73
C LYS A 98 -4.31 11.05 -3.22
N HIS A 99 -4.71 10.08 -4.06
CA HIS A 99 -6.00 10.06 -4.77
C HIS A 99 -6.30 11.36 -5.57
N ASP A 100 -5.24 12.00 -6.10
CA ASP A 100 -5.31 13.20 -6.91
C ASP A 100 -5.49 12.81 -8.38
N LEU A 101 -6.76 12.83 -8.84
CA LEU A 101 -7.12 12.36 -10.18
C LEU A 101 -6.52 13.22 -11.29
N ASP A 102 -6.46 14.53 -11.10
CA ASP A 102 -6.00 15.45 -12.15
C ASP A 102 -4.48 15.29 -12.35
N SER A 103 -3.75 15.28 -11.24
CA SER A 103 -2.29 15.10 -11.30
C SER A 103 -1.88 13.71 -11.79
N ILE A 104 -2.56 12.62 -11.37
CA ILE A 104 -2.22 11.28 -11.90
C ILE A 104 -2.53 11.17 -13.39
N THR A 105 -3.61 11.78 -13.86
CA THR A 105 -3.96 11.77 -15.29
C THR A 105 -2.88 12.48 -16.11
N LEU A 106 -2.44 13.68 -15.68
CA LEU A 106 -1.36 14.42 -16.32
C LEU A 106 -0.08 13.57 -16.46
N TRP A 107 0.34 12.90 -15.39
CA TRP A 107 1.55 12.08 -15.41
C TRP A 107 1.39 10.78 -16.20
N VAL A 108 0.18 10.24 -16.30
CA VAL A 108 -0.11 9.08 -17.16
C VAL A 108 -0.04 9.47 -18.64
N ASP A 109 -0.50 10.65 -19.02
CA ASP A 109 -0.39 11.15 -20.39
C ASP A 109 1.11 11.35 -20.77
N GLU A 110 1.91 11.93 -19.87
CA GLU A 110 3.35 12.03 -20.03
C GLU A 110 4.03 10.65 -20.17
N LEU A 111 3.65 9.69 -19.34
CA LEU A 111 4.14 8.31 -19.43
C LEU A 111 3.78 7.64 -20.75
N GLN A 112 2.59 7.92 -21.30
CA GLN A 112 2.20 7.39 -22.61
C GLN A 112 3.10 7.91 -23.72
N GLU A 113 3.41 9.20 -23.70
CA GLU A 113 4.31 9.82 -24.66
C GLU A 113 5.73 9.25 -24.57
N LEU A 114 6.29 9.20 -23.35
CA LEU A 114 7.61 8.63 -23.11
C LEU A 114 7.67 7.14 -23.45
N ALA A 115 6.63 6.37 -23.11
CA ALA A 115 6.53 4.95 -23.46
C ALA A 115 6.54 4.72 -24.98
N SER A 116 5.90 5.60 -25.74
CA SER A 116 5.91 5.52 -27.23
C SER A 116 7.30 5.73 -27.81
N LYS A 117 8.11 6.62 -27.22
CA LYS A 117 9.48 6.92 -27.64
C LYS A 117 10.46 5.77 -27.35
N ILE A 118 10.27 5.06 -26.21
CA ILE A 118 11.19 4.00 -25.76
C ILE A 118 10.68 2.58 -26.04
N GLY A 119 9.42 2.42 -26.49
CA GLY A 119 8.79 1.12 -26.74
C GLY A 119 8.49 0.29 -25.48
N LYS A 120 8.46 0.90 -24.29
CA LYS A 120 8.21 0.23 -23.00
C LYS A 120 6.96 0.79 -22.31
N TYR A 121 5.90 0.02 -22.30
CA TYR A 121 4.58 0.47 -21.85
C TYR A 121 4.17 0.03 -20.44
N ASP A 122 4.98 -0.77 -19.74
CA ASP A 122 4.60 -1.35 -18.45
C ASP A 122 4.27 -0.28 -17.40
N TYR A 123 5.10 0.77 -17.25
CA TYR A 123 4.87 1.85 -16.30
C TYR A 123 3.62 2.67 -16.62
N TYR A 124 3.41 2.97 -17.89
CA TYR A 124 2.22 3.65 -18.36
C TYR A 124 0.94 2.86 -18.05
N LEU A 125 0.90 1.57 -18.43
CA LEU A 125 -0.26 0.71 -18.20
C LEU A 125 -0.56 0.51 -16.71
N GLU A 126 0.47 0.37 -15.88
CA GLU A 126 0.34 0.27 -14.44
C GLU A 126 -0.30 1.53 -13.84
N GLN A 127 0.15 2.72 -14.25
CA GLN A 127 -0.39 3.98 -13.72
C GLN A 127 -1.75 4.34 -14.34
N LYS A 128 -2.01 4.00 -15.59
CA LYS A 128 -3.35 4.10 -16.18
C LYS A 128 -4.35 3.22 -15.43
N ALA A 129 -3.95 2.01 -15.00
CA ALA A 129 -4.77 1.17 -14.13
C ALA A 129 -5.01 1.79 -12.74
N ALA A 130 -4.08 2.60 -12.22
CA ALA A 130 -4.25 3.32 -10.96
C ALA A 130 -5.38 4.37 -11.05
N ILE A 131 -5.55 5.04 -12.19
CA ILE A 131 -6.68 5.97 -12.42
C ILE A 131 -8.02 5.29 -12.13
N SER A 132 -8.20 4.03 -12.55
CA SER A 132 -9.42 3.27 -12.25
C SER A 132 -9.66 3.13 -10.74
N ARG A 133 -8.60 2.89 -9.94
CA ARG A 133 -8.73 2.79 -8.47
C ARG A 133 -9.09 4.12 -7.85
N VAL A 134 -8.49 5.22 -8.31
CA VAL A 134 -8.82 6.59 -7.86
C VAL A 134 -10.27 6.95 -8.22
N LEU A 135 -10.73 6.61 -9.42
CA LEU A 135 -12.14 6.81 -9.82
C LEU A 135 -13.10 6.00 -8.93
N ALA A 136 -12.76 4.74 -8.62
CA ALA A 136 -13.55 3.91 -7.73
C ALA A 136 -13.64 4.48 -6.31
N SER A 137 -12.53 5.00 -5.76
CA SER A 137 -12.53 5.68 -4.45
C SER A 137 -13.40 6.93 -4.42
N LYS A 138 -13.53 7.61 -5.55
CA LYS A 138 -14.44 8.76 -5.75
C LYS A 138 -15.88 8.36 -6.12
N LYS A 139 -16.23 7.06 -6.02
CA LYS A 139 -17.55 6.49 -6.37
C LYS A 139 -17.96 6.68 -7.84
N MET A 140 -17.01 6.95 -8.73
CA MET A 140 -17.22 7.05 -10.18
C MET A 140 -17.12 5.68 -10.85
N ASN A 141 -17.92 4.80 -10.44
CA ASN A 141 -17.81 3.34 -10.59
C ASN A 141 -17.82 2.85 -12.04
N GLU A 142 -18.72 3.35 -12.88
CA GLU A 142 -18.80 2.97 -14.28
C GLU A 142 -17.56 3.40 -15.06
N LYS A 143 -17.09 4.64 -14.81
CA LYS A 143 -15.84 5.14 -15.39
C LYS A 143 -14.63 4.32 -14.93
N ALA A 144 -14.59 3.96 -13.64
CA ALA A 144 -13.53 3.11 -13.10
C ALA A 144 -13.48 1.75 -13.81
N ALA A 145 -14.62 1.07 -13.96
CA ALA A 145 -14.69 -0.22 -14.65
C ALA A 145 -14.33 -0.09 -16.13
N PHE A 146 -14.75 0.98 -16.78
CA PHE A 146 -14.41 1.26 -18.18
C PHE A 146 -12.89 1.40 -18.35
N VAL A 147 -12.25 2.28 -17.59
CA VAL A 147 -10.79 2.50 -17.65
C VAL A 147 -10.03 1.19 -17.41
N ALA A 148 -10.41 0.41 -16.39
CA ALA A 148 -9.71 -0.85 -16.09
C ALA A 148 -9.83 -1.88 -17.23
N LYS A 149 -10.98 -1.95 -17.91
CA LYS A 149 -11.18 -2.83 -19.09
C LYS A 149 -10.37 -2.37 -20.29
N GLU A 150 -10.32 -1.06 -20.54
CA GLU A 150 -9.49 -0.49 -21.61
C GLU A 150 -8.01 -0.79 -21.37
N VAL A 151 -7.53 -0.64 -20.13
CA VAL A 151 -6.14 -1.00 -19.77
C VAL A 151 -5.89 -2.49 -20.00
N LEU A 152 -6.85 -3.37 -19.63
CA LEU A 152 -6.71 -4.80 -19.86
C LEU A 152 -6.57 -5.14 -21.33
N LYS A 153 -7.42 -4.54 -22.18
CA LYS A 153 -7.38 -4.72 -23.62
C LYS A 153 -6.03 -4.26 -24.20
N GLU A 154 -5.62 -3.04 -23.89
CA GLU A 154 -4.35 -2.49 -24.35
C GLU A 154 -3.15 -3.32 -23.86
N ALA A 155 -3.16 -3.77 -22.60
CA ALA A 155 -2.11 -4.62 -22.04
C ALA A 155 -2.00 -5.98 -22.73
N GLN A 156 -3.14 -6.56 -23.15
CA GLN A 156 -3.18 -7.81 -23.93
C GLN A 156 -2.61 -7.61 -25.33
N GLU A 157 -3.01 -6.54 -26.03
CA GLU A 157 -2.51 -6.19 -27.36
C GLU A 157 -0.98 -5.96 -27.33
N ARG A 158 -0.47 -5.28 -26.31
CA ARG A 158 0.95 -5.01 -26.11
C ARG A 158 1.72 -6.17 -25.47
N LYS A 159 1.06 -7.26 -25.09
CA LYS A 159 1.63 -8.41 -24.39
C LYS A 159 2.35 -8.04 -23.09
N SER A 160 1.91 -6.96 -22.41
CA SER A 160 2.45 -6.50 -21.12
C SER A 160 1.87 -7.31 -19.97
N ASN A 161 2.69 -8.19 -19.39
CA ASN A 161 2.24 -8.99 -18.24
C ASN A 161 1.97 -8.11 -17.01
N ASN A 162 2.78 -7.09 -16.75
CA ASN A 162 2.57 -6.14 -15.65
C ASN A 162 1.26 -5.36 -15.85
N GLY A 163 0.99 -4.88 -17.06
CA GLY A 163 -0.26 -4.22 -17.41
C GLY A 163 -1.50 -5.10 -17.21
N ILE A 164 -1.43 -6.37 -17.62
CA ILE A 164 -2.51 -7.35 -17.42
C ILE A 164 -2.81 -7.55 -15.93
N VAL A 165 -1.77 -7.75 -15.11
CA VAL A 165 -1.91 -7.94 -13.65
C VAL A 165 -2.45 -6.67 -13.00
N ALA A 166 -1.94 -5.49 -13.36
CA ALA A 166 -2.41 -4.21 -12.86
C ALA A 166 -3.89 -3.95 -13.21
N ALA A 167 -4.30 -4.27 -14.43
CA ALA A 167 -5.69 -4.14 -14.87
C ALA A 167 -6.65 -5.07 -14.11
N TYR A 168 -6.29 -6.34 -13.92
CA TYR A 168 -7.10 -7.25 -13.11
C TYR A 168 -7.15 -6.84 -11.63
N ASN A 169 -6.06 -6.33 -11.07
CA ASN A 169 -6.03 -5.76 -9.73
C ASN A 169 -7.00 -4.58 -9.60
N SER A 170 -7.00 -3.67 -10.57
CA SER A 170 -7.90 -2.52 -10.61
C SER A 170 -9.36 -2.93 -10.81
N LEU A 171 -9.65 -3.92 -11.67
CA LEU A 171 -11.00 -4.48 -11.80
C LEU A 171 -11.49 -5.08 -10.49
N GLY A 172 -10.64 -5.83 -9.79
CA GLY A 172 -10.96 -6.39 -8.49
C GLY A 172 -11.33 -5.31 -7.46
N CYS A 173 -10.56 -4.22 -7.40
CA CYS A 173 -10.87 -3.08 -6.54
C CYS A 173 -12.19 -2.40 -6.92
N THR A 174 -12.39 -2.17 -8.20
CA THR A 174 -13.58 -1.50 -8.73
C THR A 174 -14.84 -2.31 -8.43
N TYR A 175 -14.85 -3.62 -8.69
CA TYR A 175 -15.99 -4.48 -8.37
C TYR A 175 -16.22 -4.59 -6.87
N ALA A 176 -15.16 -4.60 -6.05
CA ALA A 176 -15.29 -4.55 -4.60
C ALA A 176 -15.97 -3.26 -4.11
N ALA A 177 -15.60 -2.11 -4.69
CA ALA A 177 -16.24 -0.83 -4.38
C ALA A 177 -17.74 -0.78 -4.78
N PHE A 178 -18.17 -1.65 -5.70
CA PHE A 178 -19.59 -1.86 -6.10
C PHE A 178 -20.35 -2.88 -5.26
N ASN A 179 -19.72 -3.46 -4.24
CA ASN A 179 -20.26 -4.61 -3.50
C ASN A 179 -20.48 -5.87 -4.39
N ARG A 180 -19.78 -5.96 -5.53
CA ARG A 180 -19.81 -7.11 -6.44
C ARG A 180 -18.70 -8.09 -6.06
N SER A 181 -18.85 -8.74 -4.92
CA SER A 181 -17.79 -9.54 -4.29
C SER A 181 -17.30 -10.71 -5.14
N ASP A 182 -18.20 -11.43 -5.81
CA ASP A 182 -17.84 -12.59 -6.65
C ASP A 182 -17.03 -12.17 -7.88
N GLU A 183 -17.41 -11.06 -8.51
CA GLU A 183 -16.70 -10.54 -9.67
C GLU A 183 -15.35 -9.92 -9.28
N ALA A 184 -15.30 -9.28 -8.11
CA ALA A 184 -14.04 -8.80 -7.54
C ALA A 184 -13.07 -9.96 -7.30
N LEU A 185 -13.55 -11.04 -6.67
CA LEU A 185 -12.74 -12.24 -6.43
C LEU A 185 -12.32 -12.90 -7.76
N ALA A 186 -13.24 -13.03 -8.72
CA ALA A 186 -12.93 -13.61 -10.02
C ALA A 186 -11.86 -12.81 -10.79
N ALA A 187 -11.94 -11.48 -10.75
CA ALA A 187 -10.92 -10.61 -11.36
C ALA A 187 -9.55 -10.78 -10.69
N LEU A 188 -9.51 -10.75 -9.35
CA LEU A 188 -8.26 -10.93 -8.60
C LEU A 188 -7.63 -12.30 -8.84
N LEU A 189 -8.42 -13.37 -8.92
CA LEU A 189 -7.92 -14.71 -9.24
C LEU A 189 -7.34 -14.79 -10.67
N LYS A 190 -7.96 -14.11 -11.65
CA LYS A 190 -7.39 -13.98 -13.00
C LYS A 190 -6.05 -13.24 -12.95
N GLY A 191 -5.95 -12.14 -12.21
CA GLY A 191 -4.71 -11.42 -11.99
C GLY A 191 -3.63 -12.28 -11.33
N TYR A 192 -3.97 -13.04 -10.30
CA TYR A 192 -3.05 -13.97 -9.64
C TYR A 192 -2.53 -15.05 -10.58
N ARG A 193 -3.41 -15.64 -11.41
CA ARG A 193 -3.01 -16.64 -12.42
C ARG A 193 -2.12 -16.04 -13.52
N ALA A 194 -2.28 -14.76 -13.82
CA ALA A 194 -1.44 -14.03 -14.77
C ALA A 194 -0.05 -13.68 -14.20
N CYS A 195 0.14 -13.71 -12.88
CA CYS A 195 1.44 -13.42 -12.26
C CYS A 195 2.51 -14.44 -12.69
N LYS A 196 3.65 -13.92 -13.15
CA LYS A 196 4.86 -14.68 -13.47
C LYS A 196 5.99 -14.28 -12.52
N LYS A 197 7.11 -15.02 -12.53
CA LYS A 197 8.31 -14.61 -11.76
C LYS A 197 8.83 -13.24 -12.19
N THR A 198 8.65 -12.88 -13.45
CA THR A 198 9.05 -11.59 -14.03
C THR A 198 8.05 -10.47 -13.75
N THR A 199 6.84 -10.78 -13.21
CA THR A 199 5.87 -9.77 -12.82
C THR A 199 6.45 -8.93 -11.68
N LYS A 200 6.29 -7.61 -11.78
CA LYS A 200 6.77 -6.66 -10.77
C LYS A 200 6.29 -7.07 -9.38
N LEU A 201 7.20 -7.03 -8.43
CA LEU A 201 6.97 -7.54 -7.09
C LEU A 201 5.81 -6.84 -6.38
N SER A 202 5.73 -5.50 -6.48
CA SER A 202 4.62 -4.72 -5.92
C SER A 202 3.26 -5.22 -6.41
N LEU A 203 3.11 -5.50 -7.70
CA LEU A 203 1.88 -6.02 -8.29
C LEU A 203 1.54 -7.43 -7.75
N ARG A 204 2.56 -8.28 -7.55
CA ARG A 204 2.37 -9.61 -6.97
C ARG A 204 1.90 -9.54 -5.52
N ILE A 205 2.50 -8.65 -4.73
CA ILE A 205 2.11 -8.39 -3.33
C ILE A 205 0.70 -7.80 -3.27
N ASP A 206 0.39 -6.81 -4.09
CA ASP A 206 -0.94 -6.17 -4.12
C ASP A 206 -2.06 -7.18 -4.41
N ILE A 207 -1.87 -8.06 -5.39
CA ILE A 207 -2.86 -9.11 -5.70
C ILE A 207 -3.06 -10.06 -4.52
N LEU A 208 -2.00 -10.49 -3.86
CA LEU A 208 -2.07 -11.39 -2.70
C LEU A 208 -2.75 -10.71 -1.51
N SER A 209 -2.40 -9.46 -1.23
CA SER A 209 -3.04 -8.64 -0.20
C SER A 209 -4.55 -8.53 -0.43
N ARG A 210 -4.97 -8.24 -1.66
CA ARG A 210 -6.40 -8.11 -1.99
C ARG A 210 -7.15 -9.43 -1.96
N LEU A 211 -6.53 -10.52 -2.41
CA LEU A 211 -7.13 -11.85 -2.30
C LEU A 211 -7.34 -12.26 -0.85
N SER A 212 -6.33 -12.07 0.01
CA SER A 212 -6.46 -12.35 1.43
C SER A 212 -7.58 -11.53 2.08
N SER A 213 -7.70 -10.24 1.70
CA SER A 213 -8.78 -9.37 2.17
C SER A 213 -10.16 -9.86 1.73
N ARG A 214 -10.33 -10.19 0.43
CA ARG A 214 -11.62 -10.65 -0.09
C ARG A 214 -12.07 -11.97 0.56
N TYR A 215 -11.16 -12.91 0.73
CA TYR A 215 -11.49 -14.15 1.44
C TYR A 215 -11.81 -13.89 2.93
N ALA A 216 -11.11 -12.96 3.58
CA ALA A 216 -11.42 -12.57 4.96
C ALA A 216 -12.84 -11.96 5.08
N ASP A 217 -13.24 -11.09 4.14
CA ASP A 217 -14.59 -10.52 4.11
C ASP A 217 -15.66 -11.61 3.93
N ILE A 218 -15.43 -12.58 3.04
CA ILE A 218 -16.33 -13.73 2.84
C ILE A 218 -16.43 -14.55 4.12
N VAL A 219 -15.30 -14.87 4.76
CA VAL A 219 -15.27 -15.67 6.00
C VAL A 219 -15.92 -14.93 7.16
N SER A 220 -15.77 -13.61 7.27
CA SER A 220 -16.37 -12.81 8.34
C SER A 220 -17.90 -12.74 8.24
N GLY A 221 -18.45 -12.87 7.04
CA GLY A 221 -19.90 -12.93 6.81
C GLY A 221 -20.52 -14.31 7.01
N LEU A 222 -19.70 -15.36 7.24
CA LEU A 222 -20.18 -16.72 7.45
C LEU A 222 -20.44 -16.99 8.94
N PRO A 223 -21.44 -17.84 9.29
CA PRO A 223 -21.61 -18.32 10.66
C PRO A 223 -20.33 -19.00 11.18
N SER A 224 -20.02 -18.83 12.46
CA SER A 224 -18.80 -19.37 13.10
C SER A 224 -18.63 -20.90 12.99
N LYS A 225 -19.70 -21.61 12.65
CA LYS A 225 -19.75 -23.08 12.47
C LYS A 225 -19.85 -23.52 11.00
N ASP A 226 -19.71 -22.61 10.05
CA ASP A 226 -19.78 -22.97 8.63
C ASP A 226 -18.64 -23.95 8.25
N PRO A 227 -18.96 -25.08 7.61
CA PRO A 227 -17.99 -26.09 7.18
C PRO A 227 -17.08 -25.62 6.02
N ASP A 228 -17.25 -24.40 5.49
CA ASP A 228 -16.46 -23.93 4.35
C ASP A 228 -15.01 -23.60 4.75
N ARG A 229 -14.32 -24.66 5.22
CA ARG A 229 -12.91 -24.65 5.60
C ARG A 229 -12.01 -24.15 4.48
N VAL A 230 -12.37 -24.44 3.23
CA VAL A 230 -11.59 -24.07 2.04
C VAL A 230 -11.44 -22.55 1.92
N LYS A 231 -12.49 -21.79 2.23
CA LYS A 231 -12.43 -20.32 2.18
C LYS A 231 -11.55 -19.75 3.30
N ARG A 232 -11.57 -20.38 4.49
CA ARG A 232 -10.71 -19.98 5.62
C ARG A 232 -9.24 -20.25 5.33
N ASP A 233 -8.93 -21.43 4.83
CA ASP A 233 -7.56 -21.81 4.46
C ASP A 233 -7.01 -20.90 3.35
N SER A 234 -7.87 -20.38 2.47
CA SER A 234 -7.47 -19.42 1.43
C SER A 234 -6.97 -18.08 2.00
N VAL A 235 -7.50 -17.60 3.13
CA VAL A 235 -6.99 -16.37 3.78
C VAL A 235 -5.53 -16.57 4.17
N LEU A 236 -5.24 -17.63 4.92
CA LEU A 236 -3.88 -17.95 5.36
C LEU A 236 -2.96 -18.24 4.19
N PHE A 237 -3.41 -18.99 3.19
CA PHE A 237 -2.62 -19.29 2.00
C PHE A 237 -2.10 -18.02 1.32
N TYR A 238 -2.94 -17.01 1.10
CA TYR A 238 -2.51 -15.77 0.44
C TYR A 238 -1.67 -14.88 1.37
N LEU A 239 -1.93 -14.88 2.68
CA LEU A 239 -1.09 -14.17 3.65
C LEU A 239 0.33 -14.78 3.73
N GLU A 240 0.44 -16.10 3.81
CA GLU A 240 1.73 -16.81 3.83
C GLU A 240 2.54 -16.57 2.54
N LYS A 241 1.87 -16.59 1.38
CA LYS A 241 2.49 -16.24 0.09
C LYS A 241 3.00 -14.81 0.09
N MET A 242 2.22 -13.85 0.61
CA MET A 242 2.63 -12.45 0.70
C MET A 242 3.82 -12.27 1.65
N GLU A 243 3.77 -12.87 2.83
CA GLU A 243 4.87 -12.83 3.80
C GLU A 243 6.15 -13.46 3.23
N GLY A 244 6.04 -14.57 2.52
CA GLY A 244 7.17 -15.23 1.85
C GLY A 244 7.84 -14.32 0.82
N LEU A 245 7.05 -13.61 0.00
CA LEU A 245 7.60 -12.64 -0.95
C LEU A 245 8.27 -11.44 -0.25
N LEU A 246 7.68 -10.92 0.82
CA LEU A 246 8.28 -9.83 1.60
C LEU A 246 9.62 -10.24 2.22
N LYS A 247 9.70 -11.44 2.80
CA LYS A 247 10.96 -12.01 3.33
C LYS A 247 12.02 -12.17 2.23
N GLU A 248 11.64 -12.66 1.06
CA GLU A 248 12.54 -12.80 -0.10
C GLU A 248 13.12 -11.45 -0.52
N VAL A 249 12.28 -10.40 -0.60
CA VAL A 249 12.73 -9.05 -0.96
C VAL A 249 13.70 -8.48 0.06
N LEU A 250 13.32 -8.52 1.32
CA LEU A 250 14.12 -7.93 2.39
C LEU A 250 15.46 -8.66 2.57
N SER A 251 15.52 -9.96 2.24
CA SER A 251 16.79 -10.69 2.23
C SER A 251 17.73 -10.27 1.10
N LYS A 252 17.18 -9.86 -0.05
CA LYS A 252 17.95 -9.40 -1.22
C LYS A 252 18.30 -7.91 -1.17
N GLU A 253 17.38 -7.11 -0.66
CA GLU A 253 17.48 -5.65 -0.63
C GLU A 253 17.11 -5.09 0.75
N PRO A 254 17.94 -5.31 1.80
CA PRO A 254 17.62 -4.87 3.17
C PRO A 254 17.36 -3.36 3.29
N LYS A 255 18.02 -2.54 2.45
CA LYS A 255 17.83 -1.08 2.41
C LYS A 255 16.39 -0.64 2.08
N THR A 256 15.58 -1.53 1.51
CA THR A 256 14.20 -1.24 1.11
C THR A 256 13.17 -1.52 2.22
N VAL A 257 13.62 -1.90 3.42
CA VAL A 257 12.72 -2.25 4.55
C VAL A 257 11.68 -1.16 4.82
N ASN A 258 12.08 0.11 4.76
CA ASN A 258 11.16 1.23 5.00
C ASN A 258 10.04 1.33 3.95
N ASN A 259 10.30 0.96 2.70
CA ASN A 259 9.29 0.95 1.64
C ASN A 259 8.25 -0.16 1.81
N TRP A 260 8.63 -1.25 2.48
CA TRP A 260 7.79 -2.43 2.67
C TRP A 260 7.23 -2.55 4.09
N ARG A 261 7.65 -1.66 5.00
CA ARG A 261 7.24 -1.70 6.41
C ARG A 261 5.72 -1.66 6.55
N ASP A 262 5.06 -0.73 5.87
CA ASP A 262 3.61 -0.57 5.91
C ASP A 262 2.90 -1.86 5.44
N VAL A 263 3.41 -2.47 4.39
CA VAL A 263 2.88 -3.74 3.86
C VAL A 263 3.13 -4.89 4.83
N MET A 264 4.28 -4.90 5.52
CA MET A 264 4.58 -5.89 6.56
C MET A 264 3.64 -5.73 7.75
N VAL A 265 3.41 -4.50 8.21
CA VAL A 265 2.45 -4.21 9.29
C VAL A 265 1.05 -4.63 8.89
N ASP A 266 0.59 -4.29 7.68
CA ASP A 266 -0.71 -4.73 7.15
C ASP A 266 -0.81 -6.26 7.10
N CYS A 267 0.23 -6.95 6.69
CA CYS A 267 0.28 -8.42 6.69
C CYS A 267 0.09 -8.99 8.10
N GLN A 268 0.86 -8.51 9.09
CA GLN A 268 0.77 -8.99 10.47
C GLN A 268 -0.60 -8.65 11.10
N THR A 269 -1.14 -7.47 10.87
CA THR A 269 -2.47 -7.08 11.39
C THR A 269 -3.60 -7.91 10.78
N ARG A 270 -3.46 -8.40 9.55
CA ARG A 270 -4.43 -9.35 8.95
C ARG A 270 -4.38 -10.71 9.62
N TYR A 271 -3.20 -11.23 9.98
CA TYR A 271 -3.09 -12.42 10.83
C TYR A 271 -3.74 -12.22 12.18
N VAL A 272 -3.52 -11.07 12.83
CA VAL A 272 -4.18 -10.72 14.12
C VAL A 272 -5.69 -10.80 13.98
N ARG A 273 -6.28 -10.14 12.97
CA ARG A 273 -7.73 -10.17 12.75
C ARG A 273 -8.24 -11.58 12.48
N TYR A 274 -7.54 -12.34 11.67
CA TYR A 274 -7.88 -13.71 11.34
C TYR A 274 -7.92 -14.60 12.60
N TYR A 275 -6.85 -14.62 13.38
CA TYR A 275 -6.77 -15.47 14.58
C TYR A 275 -7.69 -14.99 15.71
N MET A 276 -7.86 -13.69 15.87
CA MET A 276 -8.84 -13.11 16.81
C MET A 276 -10.27 -13.52 16.47
N HIS A 277 -10.64 -13.52 15.19
CA HIS A 277 -11.95 -13.99 14.73
C HIS A 277 -12.16 -15.49 15.04
N HIS A 278 -11.13 -16.30 14.90
CA HIS A 278 -11.16 -17.73 15.16
C HIS A 278 -10.90 -18.09 16.63
N LYS A 279 -10.77 -17.09 17.52
CA LYS A 279 -10.51 -17.25 18.95
C LYS A 279 -9.20 -17.99 19.28
N ASP A 280 -8.24 -18.00 18.37
CA ASP A 280 -6.88 -18.48 18.63
C ASP A 280 -6.06 -17.31 19.22
N TYR A 281 -6.26 -17.11 20.52
CA TYR A 281 -5.67 -15.98 21.23
C TYR A 281 -4.15 -16.10 21.40
N SER A 282 -3.61 -17.32 21.37
CA SER A 282 -2.16 -17.52 21.40
C SER A 282 -1.50 -16.97 20.16
N LYS A 283 -1.99 -17.34 18.97
CA LYS A 283 -1.51 -16.79 17.70
C LYS A 283 -1.84 -15.31 17.54
N THR A 284 -3.00 -14.86 18.06
CA THR A 284 -3.32 -13.43 18.06
C THR A 284 -2.24 -12.63 18.78
N ALA A 285 -1.80 -13.05 19.97
CA ALA A 285 -0.74 -12.40 20.72
C ALA A 285 0.60 -12.44 19.98
N GLU A 286 0.97 -13.59 19.40
CA GLU A 286 2.20 -13.72 18.60
C GLU A 286 2.27 -12.71 17.45
N PHE A 287 1.18 -12.59 16.68
CA PHE A 287 1.15 -11.68 15.53
C PHE A 287 0.99 -10.21 15.92
N LEU A 288 0.37 -9.91 17.08
CA LEU A 288 0.38 -8.56 17.66
C LEU A 288 1.80 -8.13 18.00
N GLU A 289 2.59 -8.98 18.66
CA GLU A 289 3.99 -8.68 18.97
C GLU A 289 4.83 -8.51 17.70
N LYS A 290 4.63 -9.35 16.68
CA LYS A 290 5.30 -9.17 15.38
C LYS A 290 4.96 -7.82 14.74
N ALA A 291 3.68 -7.41 14.80
CA ALA A 291 3.26 -6.11 14.27
C ALA A 291 3.88 -4.95 15.06
N LYS A 292 3.90 -5.02 16.39
CA LYS A 292 4.51 -4.01 17.28
C LYS A 292 6.00 -3.85 17.01
N ASN A 293 6.73 -4.95 16.79
CA ASN A 293 8.17 -4.94 16.53
C ASN A 293 8.54 -4.33 15.17
N LEU A 294 7.57 -4.15 14.26
CA LEU A 294 7.78 -3.43 12.99
C LEU A 294 7.64 -1.92 13.15
N LEU A 295 7.07 -1.45 14.25
CA LEU A 295 6.88 -0.03 14.51
C LEU A 295 8.15 0.59 15.06
N THR A 296 8.52 1.73 14.48
CA THR A 296 9.55 2.61 15.02
C THR A 296 8.91 3.96 15.37
N PRO A 297 9.55 4.80 16.18
CA PRO A 297 9.03 6.13 16.50
C PRO A 297 8.73 7.01 15.29
N GLU A 298 9.38 6.71 14.14
CA GLU A 298 9.20 7.40 12.86
C GLU A 298 8.06 6.82 12.02
N VAL A 299 7.47 5.70 12.44
CA VAL A 299 6.34 5.09 11.72
C VAL A 299 5.09 5.90 11.95
N ASP A 300 4.31 6.01 10.89
CA ASP A 300 3.02 6.70 10.85
C ASP A 300 2.17 6.39 12.08
N SER A 301 1.78 7.44 12.78
CA SER A 301 0.93 7.39 13.98
C SER A 301 -0.37 6.60 13.77
N VAL A 302 -0.87 6.54 12.53
CA VAL A 302 -2.08 5.78 12.15
C VAL A 302 -1.86 4.27 12.32
N TYR A 303 -0.71 3.74 11.85
CA TYR A 303 -0.40 2.30 12.02
C TYR A 303 -0.21 1.95 13.48
N TRP A 304 0.51 2.78 14.22
CA TRP A 304 0.70 2.59 15.64
C TRP A 304 -0.64 2.56 16.38
N LEU A 305 -1.51 3.54 16.15
CA LEU A 305 -2.83 3.62 16.78
C LEU A 305 -3.71 2.42 16.42
N ASN A 306 -3.69 1.98 15.17
CA ASN A 306 -4.45 0.82 14.72
C ASN A 306 -4.02 -0.47 15.46
N ILE A 307 -2.71 -0.65 15.70
CA ILE A 307 -2.19 -1.79 16.47
C ILE A 307 -2.62 -1.68 17.94
N GLN A 308 -2.56 -0.50 18.55
CA GLN A 308 -3.03 -0.30 19.92
C GLN A 308 -4.53 -0.63 20.05
N LEU A 309 -5.34 -0.25 19.07
CA LEU A 309 -6.77 -0.61 19.04
C LEU A 309 -6.99 -2.12 18.92
N MET A 310 -6.18 -2.81 18.13
CA MET A 310 -6.27 -4.28 18.04
C MET A 310 -5.83 -4.95 19.34
N GLU A 311 -4.81 -4.45 20.01
CA GLU A 311 -4.35 -4.94 21.30
C GLU A 311 -5.42 -4.73 22.38
N LEU A 312 -6.08 -3.58 22.37
CA LEU A 312 -7.22 -3.30 23.26
C LEU A 312 -8.38 -4.29 23.02
N GLN A 313 -8.71 -4.55 21.75
CA GLN A 313 -9.73 -5.56 21.40
C GLN A 313 -9.32 -6.96 21.85
N TYR A 314 -8.04 -7.30 21.74
CA TYR A 314 -7.49 -8.57 22.21
C TYR A 314 -7.64 -8.70 23.73
N TYR A 315 -7.22 -7.70 24.53
CA TYR A 315 -7.38 -7.73 25.99
C TYR A 315 -8.86 -7.84 26.41
N ALA A 316 -9.75 -7.14 25.73
CA ALA A 316 -11.19 -7.27 25.98
C ALA A 316 -11.72 -8.69 25.71
N ARG A 317 -11.19 -9.39 24.70
CA ARG A 317 -11.59 -10.76 24.33
C ARG A 317 -11.09 -11.81 25.31
N ILE A 318 -9.90 -11.63 25.88
CA ILE A 318 -9.32 -12.53 26.87
C ILE A 318 -9.67 -12.14 28.32
N GLN A 319 -10.49 -11.08 28.49
CA GLN A 319 -10.95 -10.54 29.78
C GLN A 319 -9.84 -9.96 30.68
N GLU A 320 -8.71 -9.59 30.11
CA GLU A 320 -7.61 -8.90 30.79
C GLU A 320 -7.87 -7.38 30.84
N TYR A 321 -8.93 -6.99 31.56
CA TYR A 321 -9.41 -5.60 31.55
C TYR A 321 -8.43 -4.60 32.13
N ASP A 322 -7.64 -5.00 33.15
CA ASP A 322 -6.63 -4.13 33.77
C ASP A 322 -5.54 -3.75 32.76
N LYS A 323 -5.10 -4.70 31.93
CA LYS A 323 -4.15 -4.41 30.84
C LYS A 323 -4.75 -3.50 29.80
N GLY A 324 -6.04 -3.71 29.47
CA GLY A 324 -6.77 -2.83 28.58
C GLY A 324 -6.89 -1.40 29.09
N ILE A 325 -7.13 -1.20 30.38
CA ILE A 325 -7.20 0.14 31.01
C ILE A 325 -5.81 0.80 30.98
N ALA A 326 -4.76 0.08 31.39
CA ALA A 326 -3.40 0.60 31.33
C ALA A 326 -2.97 1.01 29.92
N LEU A 327 -3.39 0.25 28.91
CA LEU A 327 -3.14 0.60 27.51
C LEU A 327 -3.91 1.87 27.08
N ILE A 328 -5.15 2.06 27.53
CA ILE A 328 -5.94 3.27 27.28
C ILE A 328 -5.20 4.50 27.87
N ASP A 329 -4.73 4.40 29.09
CA ASP A 329 -4.00 5.49 29.76
C ASP A 329 -2.70 5.86 29.03
N GLN A 330 -2.04 4.88 28.39
CA GLN A 330 -0.85 5.12 27.55
C GLN A 330 -1.19 5.80 26.23
N VAL A 331 -2.33 5.45 25.61
CA VAL A 331 -2.73 5.93 24.29
C VAL A 331 -3.44 7.28 24.35
N ALA A 332 -4.18 7.57 25.42
CA ALA A 332 -4.95 8.79 25.57
C ALA A 332 -4.17 10.09 25.31
N PRO A 333 -2.92 10.28 25.82
CA PRO A 333 -2.13 11.49 25.57
C PRO A 333 -1.78 11.71 24.09
N PHE A 334 -1.72 10.64 23.31
CA PHE A 334 -1.44 10.74 21.86
C PHE A 334 -2.68 11.13 21.07
N VAL A 335 -3.86 10.71 21.53
CA VAL A 335 -5.15 11.08 20.95
C VAL A 335 -5.49 12.54 21.27
N GLU A 336 -5.22 12.99 22.51
CA GLU A 336 -5.52 14.35 22.95
C GLU A 336 -4.61 15.42 22.29
N ARG A 337 -3.35 15.09 21.97
CA ARG A 337 -2.42 16.01 21.30
C ARG A 337 -2.72 16.21 19.81
N GLY A 338 -3.58 15.42 19.22
CA GLY A 338 -3.99 15.50 17.84
C GLY A 338 -5.11 16.54 17.59
N HIS A 339 -5.52 17.27 18.60
CA HIS A 339 -6.36 18.45 18.55
C HIS A 339 -5.52 19.71 18.69
#